data_4b9229a222d9ecd1c2ec80c328423b65
#
_entry.id   4b9229a222d9ecd1c2ec80c328423b65
#
_cell.length_a   1.000
_cell.length_b   1.000
_cell.length_c   1.000
_cell.angle_alpha   90.00
_cell.angle_beta   90.00
_cell.angle_gamma   90.00
#
_symmetry.space_group_name_H-M   'P 1'
#
loop_
_entity.id
_entity.type
_entity.pdbx_description
1 polymer ?
#
loop_
_entity_poly.entity_id
_entity_poly.type
_entity_poly.pdbx_seq_one_letter_code
_entity_poly.pdbx_strand_id
1 'polypeptide(L)'
;MTAATWWLAGLAAAVVLVPCLVPPIRRSWGALVRRRQAKLRAEALLWAWLSPAQRKQYGARRWFEVTTASGRRYRVLRGAVVRLPRGSGYCIEATSPVPVADEMLANKLLLETDERRFLATAHRFPYR
;
A
#
# COMPACT_ATOMS: atom_id res chain seq x y z
N MET A 1 19.45 60.99 -1.55
CA MET A 1 19.24 59.51 -1.76
C MET A 1 17.77 59.25 -1.58
N THR A 2 17.10 58.98 -2.65
CA THR A 2 15.63 59.00 -2.74
C THR A 2 15.07 57.60 -2.38
N ALA A 3 13.94 57.58 -1.69
CA ALA A 3 13.24 56.37 -1.23
C ALA A 3 12.93 55.34 -2.34
N ALA A 4 13.03 55.71 -3.60
CA ALA A 4 12.78 54.87 -4.77
C ALA A 4 13.79 53.73 -4.97
N THR A 5 15.01 53.85 -4.46
CA THR A 5 16.05 52.82 -4.65
C THR A 5 15.84 51.58 -3.77
N TRP A 6 15.15 51.73 -2.66
CA TRP A 6 14.88 50.60 -1.75
C TRP A 6 13.77 49.65 -2.27
N TRP A 7 12.82 50.19 -3.05
CA TRP A 7 11.74 49.38 -3.64
C TRP A 7 12.23 48.48 -4.75
N LEU A 8 13.21 48.91 -5.52
CA LEU A 8 13.79 48.10 -6.60
C LEU A 8 14.63 46.95 -6.07
N ALA A 9 15.32 47.16 -4.95
CA ALA A 9 16.11 46.07 -4.29
C ALA A 9 15.20 45.01 -3.68
N GLY A 10 14.06 45.37 -3.12
CA GLY A 10 13.08 44.41 -2.55
C GLY A 10 12.40 43.56 -3.62
N LEU A 11 12.08 44.12 -4.76
CA LEU A 11 11.47 43.39 -5.89
C LEU A 11 12.46 42.42 -6.54
N ALA A 12 13.75 42.76 -6.65
CA ALA A 12 14.77 41.86 -7.18
C ALA A 12 15.00 40.65 -6.28
N ALA A 13 14.99 40.83 -4.95
CA ALA A 13 15.12 39.72 -4.00
C ALA A 13 13.94 38.75 -4.02
N ALA A 14 12.71 39.25 -4.21
CA ALA A 14 11.51 38.42 -4.31
C ALA A 14 11.49 37.56 -5.57
N VAL A 15 11.97 38.10 -6.70
CA VAL A 15 12.03 37.34 -7.98
C VAL A 15 13.05 36.22 -7.97
N VAL A 16 14.14 36.34 -7.19
CA VAL A 16 15.19 35.29 -7.09
C VAL A 16 14.80 34.15 -6.14
N LEU A 17 13.98 34.42 -5.10
CA LEU A 17 13.58 33.40 -4.13
C LEU A 17 12.47 32.47 -4.62
N VAL A 18 11.60 32.92 -5.53
CA VAL A 18 10.47 32.13 -6.05
C VAL A 18 10.93 30.89 -6.83
N PRO A 19 11.93 30.93 -7.73
CA PRO A 19 12.36 29.71 -8.45
C PRO A 19 13.08 28.68 -7.60
N CYS A 20 13.64 29.06 -6.43
CA CYS A 20 14.31 28.11 -5.54
C CYS A 20 13.34 27.25 -4.71
N LEU A 21 12.13 27.73 -4.45
CA LEU A 21 11.10 27.03 -3.66
C LEU A 21 10.19 26.13 -4.52
N VAL A 22 10.02 26.46 -5.78
CA VAL A 22 9.11 25.72 -6.69
C VAL A 22 9.55 24.29 -7.03
N PRO A 23 10.85 23.97 -7.25
CA PRO A 23 11.27 22.62 -7.59
C PRO A 23 10.96 21.53 -6.54
N PRO A 24 11.19 21.74 -5.22
CA PRO A 24 10.90 20.71 -4.22
C PRO A 24 9.40 20.43 -4.09
N ILE A 25 8.56 21.44 -4.21
CA ILE A 25 7.09 21.29 -4.15
C ILE A 25 6.59 20.47 -5.34
N ARG A 26 7.03 20.72 -6.56
CA ARG A 26 6.63 19.96 -7.76
C ARG A 26 7.05 18.49 -7.66
N ARG A 27 8.25 18.19 -7.14
CA ARG A 27 8.72 16.81 -6.94
C ARG A 27 7.86 16.06 -5.93
N SER A 28 7.47 16.70 -4.84
CA SER A 28 6.60 16.13 -3.81
C SER A 28 5.21 15.81 -4.35
N TRP A 29 4.60 16.71 -5.12
CA TRP A 29 3.30 16.48 -5.75
C TRP A 29 3.31 15.33 -6.74
N GLY A 30 4.33 15.24 -7.59
CA GLY A 30 4.49 14.12 -8.52
C GLY A 30 4.62 12.77 -7.82
N ALA A 31 5.32 12.71 -6.69
CA ALA A 31 5.45 11.50 -5.88
C ALA A 31 4.11 11.10 -5.24
N LEU A 32 3.34 12.05 -4.72
CA LEU A 32 2.01 11.82 -4.15
C LEU A 32 1.03 11.29 -5.20
N VAL A 33 0.99 11.91 -6.37
CA VAL A 33 0.14 11.46 -7.49
C VAL A 33 0.49 10.03 -7.91
N ARG A 34 1.77 9.72 -8.09
CA ARG A 34 2.22 8.36 -8.44
C ARG A 34 1.82 7.33 -7.37
N ARG A 35 1.99 7.65 -6.08
CA ARG A 35 1.57 6.76 -4.97
C ARG A 35 0.06 6.53 -4.98
N ARG A 36 -0.74 7.57 -5.21
CA ARG A 36 -2.19 7.45 -5.31
C ARG A 36 -2.60 6.58 -6.50
N GLN A 37 -2.00 6.77 -7.66
CA GLN A 37 -2.26 5.95 -8.84
C GLN A 37 -1.86 4.49 -8.61
N ALA A 38 -0.72 4.23 -7.98
CA ALA A 38 -0.29 2.88 -7.63
C ALA A 38 -1.31 2.18 -6.71
N LYS A 39 -1.81 2.89 -5.68
CA LYS A 39 -2.87 2.35 -4.81
C LYS A 39 -4.16 2.01 -5.56
N LEU A 40 -4.62 2.89 -6.45
CA LEU A 40 -5.84 2.65 -7.22
C LEU A 40 -5.71 1.46 -8.18
N ARG A 41 -4.55 1.31 -8.82
CA ARG A 41 -4.27 0.17 -9.70
C ARG A 41 -4.19 -1.14 -8.89
N ALA A 42 -3.52 -1.13 -7.75
CA ALA A 42 -3.43 -2.28 -6.85
C ALA A 42 -4.82 -2.72 -6.35
N GLU A 43 -5.64 -1.76 -5.95
CA GLU A 43 -7.02 -2.04 -5.51
C GLU A 43 -7.88 -2.63 -6.66
N ALA A 44 -7.80 -2.06 -7.85
CA ALA A 44 -8.50 -2.58 -9.03
C ALA A 44 -8.05 -4.00 -9.39
N LEU A 45 -6.74 -4.28 -9.31
CA LEU A 45 -6.18 -5.59 -9.55
C LEU A 45 -6.66 -6.60 -8.50
N LEU A 46 -6.60 -6.25 -7.22
CA LEU A 46 -7.13 -7.09 -6.15
C LEU A 46 -8.60 -7.43 -6.41
N TRP A 47 -9.46 -6.45 -6.68
CA TRP A 47 -10.86 -6.67 -7.00
C TRP A 47 -11.07 -7.62 -8.18
N ALA A 48 -10.27 -7.53 -9.22
CA ALA A 48 -10.35 -8.39 -10.39
C ALA A 48 -10.07 -9.87 -10.05
N TRP A 49 -9.16 -10.11 -9.10
CA TRP A 49 -8.74 -11.46 -8.69
C TRP A 49 -9.53 -12.06 -7.53
N LEU A 50 -10.37 -11.30 -6.85
CA LEU A 50 -11.25 -11.81 -5.81
C LEU A 50 -12.46 -12.55 -6.40
N SER A 51 -12.83 -13.69 -5.80
CA SER A 51 -14.09 -14.37 -6.08
C SER A 51 -15.29 -13.51 -5.67
N PRO A 52 -16.51 -13.77 -6.15
CA PRO A 52 -17.70 -13.01 -5.74
C PRO A 52 -17.91 -12.99 -4.22
N ALA A 53 -17.69 -14.12 -3.53
CA ALA A 53 -17.78 -14.20 -2.06
C ALA A 53 -16.70 -13.35 -1.37
N GLN A 54 -15.46 -13.41 -1.86
CA GLN A 54 -14.35 -12.62 -1.35
C GLN A 54 -14.55 -11.12 -1.58
N ARG A 55 -15.09 -10.72 -2.74
CA ARG A 55 -15.46 -9.32 -3.02
C ARG A 55 -16.47 -8.79 -2.00
N LYS A 56 -17.49 -9.58 -1.68
CA LYS A 56 -18.48 -9.23 -0.66
C LYS A 56 -17.84 -9.04 0.71
N GLN A 57 -16.96 -9.95 1.13
CA GLN A 57 -16.22 -9.85 2.38
C GLN A 57 -15.32 -8.61 2.40
N TYR A 58 -14.53 -8.41 1.36
CA TYR A 58 -13.58 -7.31 1.27
C TYR A 58 -14.27 -5.95 1.20
N GLY A 59 -15.37 -5.84 0.46
CA GLY A 59 -16.17 -4.62 0.39
C GLY A 59 -16.76 -4.20 1.74
N ALA A 60 -17.24 -5.19 2.53
CA ALA A 60 -17.86 -4.94 3.83
C ALA A 60 -16.85 -4.73 4.97
N ARG A 61 -15.73 -5.46 4.96
CA ARG A 61 -14.88 -5.61 6.17
C ARG A 61 -13.39 -5.38 5.90
N ARG A 62 -12.98 -5.17 4.65
CA ARG A 62 -11.59 -4.97 4.20
C ARG A 62 -10.66 -6.16 4.51
N TRP A 63 -11.24 -7.36 4.59
CA TRP A 63 -10.56 -8.64 4.61
C TRP A 63 -11.35 -9.68 3.83
N PHE A 64 -10.74 -10.78 3.47
CA PHE A 64 -11.39 -11.92 2.82
C PHE A 64 -10.77 -13.23 3.25
N GLU A 65 -11.50 -14.33 3.05
CA GLU A 65 -11.05 -15.67 3.39
C GLU A 65 -10.57 -16.42 2.14
N VAL A 66 -9.52 -17.21 2.35
CA VAL A 66 -8.92 -18.09 1.34
C VAL A 66 -8.95 -19.51 1.89
N THR A 67 -9.40 -20.48 1.07
CA THR A 67 -9.29 -21.89 1.36
C THR A 67 -8.20 -22.47 0.46
N THR A 68 -7.19 -23.07 1.05
CA THR A 68 -6.08 -23.68 0.33
C THR A 68 -6.43 -25.08 -0.19
N ALA A 69 -5.60 -25.62 -1.07
CA ALA A 69 -5.76 -26.99 -1.58
C ALA A 69 -5.74 -28.07 -0.47
N SER A 70 -5.09 -27.78 0.66
CA SER A 70 -5.09 -28.64 1.85
C SER A 70 -6.39 -28.59 2.67
N GLY A 71 -7.35 -27.76 2.28
CA GLY A 71 -8.60 -27.54 3.02
C GLY A 71 -8.47 -26.58 4.20
N ARG A 72 -7.30 -26.02 4.46
CA ARG A 72 -7.10 -25.04 5.51
C ARG A 72 -7.67 -23.69 5.10
N ARG A 73 -8.22 -22.97 6.07
CA ARG A 73 -8.81 -21.64 5.85
C ARG A 73 -7.95 -20.56 6.48
N TYR A 74 -7.75 -19.50 5.73
CA TYR A 74 -7.00 -18.32 6.15
C TYR A 74 -7.82 -17.06 5.92
N ARG A 75 -7.66 -16.09 6.79
CA ARG A 75 -8.20 -14.75 6.61
C ARG A 75 -7.06 -13.81 6.26
N VAL A 76 -7.14 -13.19 5.10
CA VAL A 76 -6.19 -12.20 4.62
C VAL A 76 -6.67 -10.82 5.07
N LEU A 77 -5.87 -10.20 5.92
CA LEU A 77 -6.08 -8.85 6.44
C LEU A 77 -5.00 -7.91 5.89
N ARG A 78 -5.14 -6.66 6.20
CA ARG A 78 -4.13 -5.65 5.93
C ARG A 78 -2.88 -5.91 6.77
N GLY A 79 -1.78 -6.31 6.13
CA GLY A 79 -0.50 -6.58 6.79
C GLY A 79 -0.42 -7.89 7.58
N ALA A 80 -1.43 -8.75 7.49
CA ALA A 80 -1.42 -10.05 8.18
C ALA A 80 -2.30 -11.10 7.51
N VAL A 81 -1.96 -12.36 7.75
CA VAL A 81 -2.79 -13.52 7.40
C VAL A 81 -3.02 -14.33 8.67
N VAL A 82 -4.25 -14.71 8.93
CA VAL A 82 -4.63 -15.45 10.14
C VAL A 82 -5.22 -16.79 9.77
N ARG A 83 -4.72 -17.87 10.35
CA ARG A 83 -5.29 -19.22 10.18
C ARG A 83 -6.56 -19.38 11.02
N LEU A 84 -7.62 -19.88 10.40
CA LEU A 84 -8.90 -20.14 11.03
C LEU A 84 -9.06 -21.62 11.47
N PRO A 85 -9.92 -21.92 12.47
CA PRO A 85 -10.80 -21.01 13.25
C PRO A 85 -10.05 -20.27 14.37
N ARG A 86 -9.02 -20.84 14.92
CA ARG A 86 -8.13 -20.25 15.94
C ARG A 86 -6.71 -20.61 15.59
N GLY A 87 -5.92 -19.64 15.24
CA GLY A 87 -4.59 -19.93 14.76
C GLY A 87 -3.60 -18.81 14.92
N SER A 88 -2.41 -19.12 14.47
CA SER A 88 -1.34 -18.15 14.40
C SER A 88 -1.62 -17.10 13.33
N GLY A 89 -1.16 -15.89 13.57
CA GLY A 89 -0.98 -14.89 12.55
C GLY A 89 0.33 -15.11 11.80
N TYR A 90 0.36 -14.68 10.56
CA TYR A 90 1.50 -14.73 9.67
C TYR A 90 1.69 -13.38 9.00
N CYS A 91 2.92 -12.94 8.86
CA CYS A 91 3.28 -11.71 8.16
C CYS A 91 4.42 -12.00 7.20
N ILE A 92 4.32 -11.55 5.96
CA ILE A 92 5.44 -11.55 5.01
C ILE A 92 5.89 -10.11 4.87
N GLU A 93 7.13 -9.83 5.25
CA GLU A 93 7.71 -8.50 5.08
C GLU A 93 8.12 -8.31 3.63
N ALA A 94 7.55 -7.28 2.99
CA ALA A 94 8.00 -6.86 1.68
C ALA A 94 9.35 -6.13 1.80
N THR A 95 10.29 -6.44 0.92
CA THR A 95 11.62 -5.80 0.87
C THR A 95 11.55 -4.33 0.45
N SER A 96 10.42 -3.90 -0.09
CA SER A 96 10.15 -2.52 -0.48
C SER A 96 8.71 -2.13 -0.16
N PRO A 97 8.42 -0.82 0.04
CA PRO A 97 7.06 -0.36 0.28
C PRO A 97 6.16 -0.65 -0.93
N VAL A 98 5.20 -1.54 -0.77
CA VAL A 98 4.18 -1.87 -1.78
C VAL A 98 2.78 -1.44 -1.32
N PRO A 99 1.84 -1.16 -2.23
CA PRO A 99 0.45 -0.94 -1.87
C PRO A 99 -0.12 -2.15 -1.10
N VAL A 100 -0.94 -1.89 -0.09
CA VAL A 100 -1.55 -2.95 0.74
C VAL A 100 -2.37 -3.95 -0.07
N ALA A 101 -3.05 -3.48 -1.12
CA ALA A 101 -3.84 -4.36 -1.98
C ALA A 101 -2.96 -5.34 -2.77
N ASP A 102 -1.75 -4.94 -3.19
CA ASP A 102 -0.79 -5.83 -3.85
C ASP A 102 -0.26 -6.89 -2.87
N GLU A 103 0.02 -6.50 -1.62
CA GLU A 103 0.42 -7.43 -0.56
C GLU A 103 -0.69 -8.46 -0.28
N MET A 104 -1.95 -8.01 -0.14
CA MET A 104 -3.08 -8.90 0.07
C MET A 104 -3.29 -9.85 -1.10
N LEU A 105 -3.13 -9.38 -2.34
CA LEU A 105 -3.22 -10.21 -3.54
C LEU A 105 -2.07 -11.24 -3.59
N ALA A 106 -0.85 -10.83 -3.31
CA ALA A 106 0.31 -11.73 -3.26
C ALA A 106 0.11 -12.84 -2.22
N ASN A 107 -0.36 -12.49 -1.01
CA ASN A 107 -0.68 -13.47 0.03
C ASN A 107 -1.78 -14.44 -0.42
N LYS A 108 -2.84 -13.94 -1.05
CA LYS A 108 -3.91 -14.78 -1.62
C LYS A 108 -3.36 -15.79 -2.62
N LEU A 109 -2.64 -15.30 -3.63
CA LEU A 109 -2.10 -16.14 -4.69
C LEU A 109 -1.12 -17.19 -4.15
N LEU A 110 -0.25 -16.82 -3.21
CA LEU A 110 0.70 -17.74 -2.61
C LEU A 110 -0.01 -18.82 -1.78
N LEU A 111 -1.05 -18.47 -1.02
CA LEU A 111 -1.85 -19.45 -0.28
C LEU A 111 -2.59 -20.42 -1.19
N GLU A 112 -3.13 -19.94 -2.31
CA GLU A 112 -3.87 -20.76 -3.28
C GLU A 112 -2.96 -21.69 -4.11
N THR A 113 -1.75 -21.24 -4.43
CA THR A 113 -0.83 -21.95 -5.31
C THR A 113 0.21 -22.79 -4.55
N ASP A 114 0.77 -22.26 -3.47
CA ASP A 114 1.83 -22.90 -2.68
C ASP A 114 1.78 -22.51 -1.19
N GLU A 115 0.83 -23.09 -0.47
CA GLU A 115 0.68 -22.90 0.97
C GLU A 115 1.95 -23.22 1.75
N ARG A 116 2.70 -24.23 1.30
CA ARG A 116 3.95 -24.67 1.98
C ARG A 116 5.00 -23.57 1.91
N ARG A 117 5.16 -22.95 0.75
CA ARG A 117 6.08 -21.84 0.55
C ARG A 117 5.64 -20.62 1.37
N PHE A 118 4.35 -20.33 1.43
CA PHE A 118 3.81 -19.27 2.29
C PHE A 118 4.24 -19.49 3.74
N LEU A 119 3.99 -20.69 4.30
CA LEU A 119 4.32 -21.02 5.69
C LEU A 119 5.83 -21.01 5.97
N ALA A 120 6.67 -21.35 4.98
CA ALA A 120 8.12 -21.33 5.11
C ALA A 120 8.71 -19.92 5.09
N THR A 121 8.03 -18.97 4.43
CA THR A 121 8.53 -17.60 4.23
C THR A 121 7.97 -16.62 5.27
N ALA A 122 6.75 -16.87 5.75
CA ALA A 122 6.04 -15.97 6.65
C ALA A 122 6.56 -16.05 8.09
N HIS A 123 6.68 -14.90 8.74
CA HIS A 123 6.92 -14.82 10.18
C HIS A 123 5.64 -15.14 10.94
N ARG A 124 5.71 -16.12 11.85
CA ARG A 124 4.59 -16.53 12.68
C ARG A 124 4.54 -15.72 13.97
N PHE A 125 3.34 -15.25 14.34
CA PHE A 125 3.10 -14.57 15.61
C PHE A 125 1.79 -15.05 16.26
N PRO A 126 1.63 -14.94 17.60
CA PRO A 126 0.36 -15.26 18.26
C PRO A 126 -0.68 -14.21 17.90
N TYR A 127 -1.81 -14.66 17.35
CA TYR A 127 -2.95 -13.79 17.04
C TYR A 127 -4.07 -14.06 18.06
N ARG A 128 -4.43 -13.03 18.83
CA ARG A 128 -5.48 -13.08 19.86
C ARG A 128 -6.74 -12.38 19.39
#